data_fd20c43195b525729d8a33c8a3ce5bf9
#
_entry.id   fd20c43195b525729d8a33c8a3ce5bf9
#
_cell.length_a   1.000
_cell.length_b   1.000
_cell.length_c   1.000
_cell.angle_alpha   90.00
_cell.angle_beta   90.00
_cell.angle_gamma   90.00
#
_symmetry.space_group_name_H-M   'P 1'
#
loop_
_entity.id
_entity.type
_entity.pdbx_description
1 polymer ?
#
loop_
_entity_poly.entity_id
_entity_poly.type
_entity_poly.pdbx_seq_one_letter_code
_entity_poly.pdbx_strand_id
1 'polypeptide(L)'
;MENVENGVQPQLSKRAQIANPFRAMVFGAMADEMIANGTDVVKLSLGEPDFGAPPAVRDAMREQYDGRPLPYTAAMGLPELRQAISDFYKERHHVDVDPKRIAITAGGSTALLLSAALTVNDDDEVLIADPSYPCNRELVRAFGGKVVDVPTSAATRFHLTPELCKEYWTDRTKAVMITSPSNPTGTTIAFDTLKAVCDLARERGAWRIVDETYLDLADRKSTRL
;
A
#
# COMPACT_ATOMS: atom_id res chain seq x y z
N MET A 1 -32.70 -34.17 -7.99
CA MET A 1 -31.35 -33.54 -7.86
C MET A 1 -30.73 -34.18 -6.62
N GLU A 2 -30.05 -35.30 -6.85
CA GLU A 2 -29.51 -36.14 -5.78
C GLU A 2 -28.14 -35.61 -5.35
N ASN A 3 -27.97 -35.58 -4.08
CA ASN A 3 -26.80 -35.36 -3.25
C ASN A 3 -25.43 -35.61 -3.90
N VAL A 4 -24.69 -34.52 -4.13
CA VAL A 4 -23.25 -34.56 -4.23
C VAL A 4 -22.66 -34.20 -2.86
N GLU A 5 -23.02 -34.96 -1.84
CA GLU A 5 -22.45 -34.83 -0.49
C GLU A 5 -21.65 -36.11 -0.21
N ASN A 6 -20.40 -36.17 -0.69
CA ASN A 6 -19.35 -37.02 -0.09
C ASN A 6 -18.00 -36.86 -0.82
N GLY A 7 -17.75 -35.73 -1.43
CA GLY A 7 -16.40 -35.38 -1.91
C GLY A 7 -15.60 -34.69 -0.81
N VAL A 8 -14.38 -35.15 -0.54
CA VAL A 8 -13.44 -34.42 0.31
C VAL A 8 -13.24 -33.02 -0.29
N GLN A 9 -13.75 -32.01 0.38
CA GLN A 9 -13.61 -30.61 -0.08
C GLN A 9 -12.13 -30.19 0.00
N PRO A 10 -11.58 -29.52 -1.04
CA PRO A 10 -10.23 -28.96 -0.98
C PRO A 10 -10.11 -27.99 0.19
N GLN A 11 -9.07 -28.14 0.98
CA GLN A 11 -8.83 -27.22 2.09
C GLN A 11 -8.08 -25.96 1.59
N LEU A 12 -8.52 -24.81 2.08
CA LEU A 12 -7.78 -23.57 1.89
C LEU A 12 -6.40 -23.64 2.55
N SER A 13 -5.44 -22.92 2.02
CA SER A 13 -4.11 -22.80 2.64
C SER A 13 -4.23 -22.22 4.05
N LYS A 14 -3.28 -22.54 4.92
CA LYS A 14 -3.23 -21.97 6.29
C LYS A 14 -3.26 -20.43 6.26
N ARG A 15 -2.60 -19.82 5.28
CA ARG A 15 -2.59 -18.36 5.10
C ARG A 15 -3.98 -17.79 4.81
N ALA A 16 -4.75 -18.45 3.96
CA ALA A 16 -6.12 -18.04 3.65
C ALA A 16 -7.06 -18.19 4.85
N GLN A 17 -6.81 -19.17 5.72
CA GLN A 17 -7.63 -19.40 6.92
C GLN A 17 -7.44 -18.33 8.01
N ILE A 18 -6.27 -17.68 8.06
CA ILE A 18 -5.95 -16.65 9.07
C ILE A 18 -6.08 -15.22 8.52
N ALA A 19 -6.31 -15.03 7.21
CA ALA A 19 -6.45 -13.73 6.59
C ALA A 19 -7.68 -13.00 7.15
N ASN A 20 -7.50 -11.74 7.54
CA ASN A 20 -8.59 -10.89 8.00
C ASN A 20 -9.21 -10.14 6.83
N PRO A 21 -10.55 -10.07 6.75
CA PRO A 21 -11.19 -9.26 5.73
C PRO A 21 -10.91 -7.77 5.95
N PHE A 22 -10.83 -7.02 4.87
CA PHE A 22 -10.78 -5.57 4.95
C PHE A 22 -12.16 -5.03 5.37
N ARG A 23 -12.29 -4.66 6.64
CA ARG A 23 -13.59 -4.37 7.28
C ARG A 23 -14.35 -3.22 6.62
N ALA A 24 -13.67 -2.20 6.09
CA ALA A 24 -14.34 -1.10 5.38
C ALA A 24 -15.13 -1.60 4.16
N MET A 25 -14.59 -2.59 3.42
CA MET A 25 -15.30 -3.22 2.29
C MET A 25 -16.48 -4.06 2.76
N VAL A 26 -16.33 -4.76 3.90
CA VAL A 26 -17.43 -5.53 4.49
C VAL A 26 -18.59 -4.61 4.88
N PHE A 27 -18.30 -3.50 5.55
CA PHE A 27 -19.33 -2.50 5.89
C PHE A 27 -19.93 -1.84 4.65
N GLY A 28 -19.14 -1.60 3.61
CA GLY A 28 -19.64 -1.13 2.32
C GLY A 28 -20.66 -2.08 1.72
N ALA A 29 -20.37 -3.39 1.65
CA ALA A 29 -21.27 -4.40 1.14
C ALA A 29 -22.57 -4.50 1.98
N MET A 30 -22.46 -4.45 3.31
CA MET A 30 -23.63 -4.42 4.19
C MET A 30 -24.52 -3.19 3.93
N ALA A 31 -23.91 -2.01 3.74
CA ALA A 31 -24.64 -0.80 3.41
C ALA A 31 -25.35 -0.92 2.04
N ASP A 32 -24.71 -1.52 1.04
CA ASP A 32 -25.32 -1.77 -0.27
C ASP A 32 -26.53 -2.71 -0.15
N GLU A 33 -26.46 -3.74 0.64
CA GLU A 33 -27.59 -4.64 0.91
C GLU A 33 -28.75 -3.91 1.61
N MET A 34 -28.46 -3.07 2.59
CA MET A 34 -29.47 -2.26 3.28
C MET A 34 -30.16 -1.29 2.30
N ILE A 35 -29.40 -0.64 1.43
CA ILE A 35 -29.94 0.26 0.41
C ILE A 35 -30.83 -0.52 -0.57
N ALA A 36 -30.39 -1.68 -1.03
CA ALA A 36 -31.16 -2.54 -1.93
C ALA A 36 -32.49 -2.98 -1.30
N ASN A 37 -32.54 -3.12 0.02
CA ASN A 37 -33.75 -3.42 0.79
C ASN A 37 -34.58 -2.18 1.18
N GLY A 38 -34.28 -1.00 0.61
CA GLY A 38 -35.06 0.23 0.78
C GLY A 38 -34.72 1.04 2.02
N THR A 39 -33.61 0.74 2.72
CA THR A 39 -33.16 1.54 3.85
C THR A 39 -32.37 2.77 3.35
N ASP A 40 -32.66 3.94 3.88
CA ASP A 40 -31.87 5.15 3.61
C ASP A 40 -30.56 5.10 4.40
N VAL A 41 -29.44 4.95 3.71
CA VAL A 41 -28.10 4.78 4.33
C VAL A 41 -27.09 5.77 3.74
N VAL A 42 -26.44 6.53 4.61
CA VAL A 42 -25.31 7.37 4.26
C VAL A 42 -24.01 6.58 4.49
N LYS A 43 -23.28 6.30 3.42
CA LYS A 43 -22.01 5.56 3.50
C LYS A 43 -20.88 6.50 3.89
N LEU A 44 -20.25 6.25 5.05
CA LEU A 44 -19.07 6.98 5.55
C LEU A 44 -17.88 6.04 5.81
N SER A 45 -17.97 4.78 5.34
CA SER A 45 -16.96 3.75 5.63
C SER A 45 -15.76 3.76 4.70
N LEU A 46 -15.88 4.38 3.51
CA LEU A 46 -14.83 4.45 2.50
C LEU A 46 -14.73 5.88 1.97
N GLY A 47 -13.51 6.40 1.91
CA GLY A 47 -13.22 7.69 1.29
C GLY A 47 -12.73 7.47 -0.14
N GLU A 48 -13.42 8.07 -1.11
CA GLU A 48 -13.03 8.07 -2.51
C GLU A 48 -13.34 9.43 -3.14
N PRO A 49 -12.61 9.84 -4.21
CA PRO A 49 -12.89 11.10 -4.88
C PRO A 49 -14.27 11.11 -5.56
N ASP A 50 -15.03 12.20 -5.38
CA ASP A 50 -16.31 12.40 -6.08
C ASP A 50 -16.15 12.79 -7.54
N PHE A 51 -14.94 13.15 -7.96
CA PHE A 51 -14.64 13.63 -9.31
C PHE A 51 -14.09 12.52 -10.18
N GLY A 52 -14.54 12.46 -11.42
CA GLY A 52 -13.98 11.59 -12.44
C GLY A 52 -12.59 12.07 -12.92
N ALA A 53 -11.99 11.31 -13.84
CA ALA A 53 -10.72 11.67 -14.44
C ALA A 53 -10.77 13.06 -15.12
N PRO A 54 -9.68 13.85 -15.04
CA PRO A 54 -9.60 15.14 -15.74
C PRO A 54 -9.89 15.03 -17.24
N PRO A 55 -10.42 16.08 -17.89
CA PRO A 55 -10.74 16.05 -19.32
C PRO A 55 -9.58 15.56 -20.19
N ALA A 56 -8.36 16.07 -19.96
CA ALA A 56 -7.17 15.67 -20.72
C ALA A 56 -6.89 14.15 -20.63
N VAL A 57 -7.10 13.54 -19.46
CA VAL A 57 -6.92 12.08 -19.28
C VAL A 57 -7.99 11.32 -20.06
N ARG A 58 -9.27 11.77 -19.99
CA ARG A 58 -10.37 11.14 -20.72
C ARG A 58 -10.18 11.22 -22.24
N ASP A 59 -9.68 12.36 -22.73
CA ASP A 59 -9.46 12.57 -24.15
C ASP A 59 -8.28 11.71 -24.64
N ALA A 60 -7.17 11.67 -23.92
CA ALA A 60 -6.06 10.77 -24.22
C ALA A 60 -6.47 9.28 -24.19
N MET A 61 -7.35 8.88 -23.29
CA MET A 61 -7.89 7.51 -23.27
C MET A 61 -8.73 7.22 -24.50
N ARG A 62 -9.59 8.16 -24.95
CA ARG A 62 -10.40 7.97 -26.16
C ARG A 62 -9.56 7.75 -27.41
N GLU A 63 -8.42 8.46 -27.51
CA GLU A 63 -7.49 8.30 -28.63
C GLU A 63 -6.87 6.90 -28.71
N GLN A 64 -6.85 6.15 -27.59
CA GLN A 64 -6.34 4.77 -27.56
C GLN A 64 -7.36 3.74 -28.09
N TYR A 65 -8.64 4.12 -28.24
CA TYR A 65 -9.69 3.24 -28.74
C TYR A 65 -9.94 3.42 -30.27
N ASP A 66 -8.87 3.55 -31.04
CA ASP A 66 -8.91 3.72 -32.50
C ASP A 66 -8.94 2.39 -33.29
N GLY A 67 -9.07 1.27 -32.58
CA GLY A 67 -9.09 -0.08 -33.19
C GLY A 67 -7.71 -0.70 -33.39
N ARG A 68 -6.62 -0.03 -32.98
CA ARG A 68 -5.27 -0.63 -33.01
C ARG A 68 -5.18 -1.82 -32.06
N PRO A 69 -4.34 -2.82 -32.36
CA PRO A 69 -4.06 -3.91 -31.44
C PRO A 69 -3.48 -3.37 -30.11
N LEU A 70 -3.90 -3.96 -28.99
CA LEU A 70 -3.34 -3.73 -27.67
C LEU A 70 -2.44 -4.93 -27.28
N PRO A 71 -1.15 -4.92 -27.63
CA PRO A 71 -0.25 -6.03 -27.35
C PRO A 71 0.09 -6.09 -25.85
N TYR A 72 0.69 -7.20 -25.44
CA TYR A 72 1.29 -7.29 -24.11
C TYR A 72 2.34 -6.20 -23.90
N THR A 73 2.37 -5.65 -22.70
CA THR A 73 3.43 -4.72 -22.29
C THR A 73 4.65 -5.48 -21.78
N ALA A 74 5.80 -4.80 -21.69
CA ALA A 74 6.94 -5.32 -20.97
C ALA A 74 6.59 -5.61 -19.50
N ALA A 75 7.25 -6.61 -18.88
CA ALA A 75 6.96 -7.04 -17.50
C ALA A 75 7.05 -5.89 -16.48
N MET A 76 7.96 -4.94 -16.70
CA MET A 76 8.13 -3.76 -15.83
C MET A 76 7.21 -2.59 -16.23
N GLY A 77 6.36 -2.74 -17.21
CA GLY A 77 5.50 -1.69 -17.76
C GLY A 77 6.08 -1.01 -19.01
N LEU A 78 5.27 -0.17 -19.64
CA LEU A 78 5.66 0.58 -20.84
C LEU A 78 6.88 1.46 -20.58
N PRO A 79 7.92 1.42 -21.44
CA PRO A 79 9.12 2.25 -21.29
C PRO A 79 8.78 3.75 -21.21
N GLU A 80 7.83 4.20 -22.02
CA GLU A 80 7.37 5.59 -22.08
C GLU A 80 6.74 6.04 -20.75
N LEU A 81 5.93 5.19 -20.12
CA LEU A 81 5.35 5.48 -18.81
C LEU A 81 6.42 5.54 -17.72
N ARG A 82 7.39 4.63 -17.75
CA ARG A 82 8.50 4.61 -16.81
C ARG A 82 9.38 5.84 -16.97
N GLN A 83 9.62 6.30 -18.21
CA GLN A 83 10.32 7.55 -18.46
C GLN A 83 9.53 8.75 -17.93
N ALA A 84 8.22 8.83 -18.21
CA ALA A 84 7.37 9.91 -17.71
C ALA A 84 7.36 9.98 -16.18
N ILE A 85 7.38 8.84 -15.49
CA ILE A 85 7.50 8.80 -14.01
C ILE A 85 8.88 9.30 -13.57
N SER A 86 9.96 8.91 -14.25
CA SER A 86 11.30 9.42 -13.97
C SER A 86 11.37 10.95 -14.11
N ASP A 87 10.81 11.50 -15.19
CA ASP A 87 10.75 12.93 -15.45
C ASP A 87 9.91 13.66 -14.38
N PHE A 88 8.77 13.07 -13.98
CA PHE A 88 7.94 13.58 -12.89
C PHE A 88 8.71 13.68 -11.57
N TYR A 89 9.46 12.65 -11.19
CA TYR A 89 10.28 12.68 -9.97
C TYR A 89 11.37 13.76 -10.05
N LYS A 90 11.99 13.93 -11.22
CA LYS A 90 13.01 14.97 -11.45
C LYS A 90 12.42 16.36 -11.35
N GLU A 91 11.31 16.61 -12.02
CA GLU A 91 10.67 17.94 -12.09
C GLU A 91 9.99 18.32 -10.76
N ARG A 92 9.30 17.37 -10.16
CA ARG A 92 8.46 17.62 -9.00
C ARG A 92 9.21 17.53 -7.68
N HIS A 93 10.11 16.55 -7.56
CA HIS A 93 10.80 16.22 -6.32
C HIS A 93 12.31 16.46 -6.38
N HIS A 94 12.85 16.83 -7.54
CA HIS A 94 14.29 17.05 -7.77
C HIS A 94 15.14 15.79 -7.50
N VAL A 95 14.56 14.62 -7.78
CA VAL A 95 15.20 13.31 -7.61
C VAL A 95 15.37 12.64 -8.98
N ASP A 96 16.59 12.26 -9.32
CA ASP A 96 16.85 11.46 -10.51
C ASP A 96 16.62 9.98 -10.21
N VAL A 97 15.59 9.39 -10.84
CA VAL A 97 15.26 7.98 -10.75
C VAL A 97 15.47 7.32 -12.11
N ASP A 98 16.40 6.37 -12.21
CA ASP A 98 16.57 5.60 -13.45
C ASP A 98 15.27 4.87 -13.82
N PRO A 99 14.71 5.05 -15.02
CA PRO A 99 13.52 4.34 -15.48
C PRO A 99 13.60 2.82 -15.34
N LYS A 100 14.81 2.24 -15.36
CA LYS A 100 15.02 0.81 -15.13
C LYS A 100 14.68 0.35 -13.70
N ARG A 101 14.63 1.27 -12.75
CA ARG A 101 14.26 1.03 -11.35
C ARG A 101 12.78 1.22 -11.08
N ILE A 102 11.99 1.55 -12.09
CA ILE A 102 10.55 1.77 -11.98
C ILE A 102 9.82 0.55 -12.49
N ALA A 103 8.91 0.01 -11.69
CA ALA A 103 8.00 -1.07 -12.06
C ALA A 103 6.56 -0.58 -11.97
N ILE A 104 5.77 -0.84 -13.01
CA ILE A 104 4.34 -0.50 -13.06
C ILE A 104 3.55 -1.69 -12.56
N THR A 105 2.61 -1.43 -11.67
CA THR A 105 1.74 -2.45 -11.07
C THR A 105 0.27 -2.05 -11.17
N ALA A 106 -0.62 -3.03 -11.00
CA ALA A 106 -2.06 -2.80 -10.90
C ALA A 106 -2.41 -2.21 -9.53
N GLY A 107 -2.04 -0.95 -9.32
CA GLY A 107 -2.24 -0.19 -8.08
C GLY A 107 -1.16 -0.44 -7.02
N GLY A 108 -1.18 0.41 -5.97
CA GLY A 108 -0.20 0.39 -4.88
C GLY A 108 -0.22 -0.90 -4.07
N SER A 109 -1.39 -1.53 -3.88
CA SER A 109 -1.47 -2.80 -3.16
C SER A 109 -0.68 -3.92 -3.83
N THR A 110 -0.64 -3.96 -5.16
CA THR A 110 0.19 -4.93 -5.89
C THR A 110 1.68 -4.60 -5.73
N ALA A 111 2.05 -3.32 -5.71
CA ALA A 111 3.43 -2.92 -5.44
C ALA A 111 3.89 -3.35 -4.03
N LEU A 112 3.05 -3.16 -3.02
CA LEU A 112 3.31 -3.60 -1.65
C LEU A 112 3.38 -5.13 -1.54
N LEU A 113 2.48 -5.86 -2.25
CA LEU A 113 2.51 -7.32 -2.34
C LEU A 113 3.85 -7.82 -2.90
N LEU A 114 4.29 -7.24 -4.02
CA LEU A 114 5.58 -7.58 -4.63
C LEU A 114 6.76 -7.21 -3.73
N SER A 115 6.68 -6.07 -3.01
CA SER A 115 7.70 -5.67 -2.05
C SER A 115 7.82 -6.69 -0.91
N ALA A 116 6.69 -7.15 -0.36
CA ALA A 116 6.69 -8.20 0.66
C ALA A 116 7.24 -9.52 0.10
N ALA A 117 6.83 -9.92 -1.10
CA ALA A 117 7.34 -11.13 -1.76
C ALA A 117 8.86 -11.12 -1.97
N LEU A 118 9.44 -9.94 -2.22
CA LEU A 118 10.87 -9.78 -2.48
C LEU A 118 11.72 -9.67 -1.19
N THR A 119 11.11 -9.28 -0.07
CA THR A 119 11.89 -8.87 1.11
C THR A 119 11.58 -9.67 2.37
N VAL A 120 10.50 -10.47 2.39
CA VAL A 120 10.00 -11.16 3.59
C VAL A 120 10.04 -12.67 3.36
N ASN A 121 10.66 -13.39 4.28
CA ASN A 121 10.60 -14.84 4.38
C ASN A 121 9.73 -15.27 5.57
N ASP A 122 9.52 -16.59 5.71
CA ASP A 122 8.84 -17.14 6.88
C ASP A 122 9.56 -16.71 8.17
N ASP A 123 8.78 -16.27 9.15
CA ASP A 123 9.23 -15.78 10.47
C ASP A 123 10.03 -14.46 10.49
N ASP A 124 10.33 -13.85 9.34
CA ASP A 124 10.90 -12.50 9.31
C ASP A 124 9.93 -11.48 9.91
N GLU A 125 10.45 -10.53 10.66
CA GLU A 125 9.67 -9.50 11.32
C GLU A 125 9.69 -8.19 10.53
N VAL A 126 8.50 -7.57 10.39
CA VAL A 126 8.32 -6.25 9.77
C VAL A 126 7.69 -5.30 10.78
N LEU A 127 8.38 -4.20 11.08
CA LEU A 127 7.86 -3.15 11.95
C LEU A 127 6.87 -2.28 11.19
N ILE A 128 5.67 -2.14 11.74
CA ILE A 128 4.58 -1.33 11.18
C ILE A 128 3.98 -0.49 12.31
N ALA A 129 3.73 0.79 12.06
CA ALA A 129 3.03 1.64 13.03
C ALA A 129 1.61 1.12 13.28
N ASP A 130 1.15 1.22 14.52
CA ASP A 130 -0.26 1.00 14.88
C ASP A 130 -0.81 2.29 15.50
N PRO A 131 -1.86 2.91 14.87
CA PRO A 131 -2.62 2.46 13.70
C PRO A 131 -1.90 2.64 12.36
N SER A 132 -2.27 1.80 11.37
CA SER A 132 -1.84 1.92 9.97
C SER A 132 -2.87 1.28 9.02
N TYR A 133 -2.61 1.37 7.71
CA TYR A 133 -3.48 0.75 6.71
C TYR A 133 -3.56 -0.77 6.90
N PRO A 134 -4.76 -1.33 7.10
CA PRO A 134 -4.91 -2.72 7.53
C PRO A 134 -4.31 -3.75 6.58
N CYS A 135 -4.36 -3.51 5.25
CA CYS A 135 -3.86 -4.46 4.27
C CYS A 135 -2.34 -4.68 4.39
N ASN A 136 -1.57 -3.70 4.87
CA ASN A 136 -0.12 -3.83 5.02
C ASN A 136 0.26 -5.06 5.87
N ARG A 137 -0.50 -5.31 6.94
CA ARG A 137 -0.30 -6.46 7.81
C ARG A 137 -0.57 -7.78 7.10
N GLU A 138 -1.67 -7.83 6.35
CA GLU A 138 -2.08 -9.04 5.63
C GLU A 138 -1.10 -9.36 4.48
N LEU A 139 -0.53 -8.35 3.82
CA LEU A 139 0.48 -8.54 2.79
C LEU A 139 1.75 -9.18 3.35
N VAL A 140 2.23 -8.74 4.52
CA VAL A 140 3.37 -9.36 5.21
C VAL A 140 3.06 -10.81 5.60
N ARG A 141 1.89 -11.04 6.21
CA ARG A 141 1.45 -12.38 6.64
C ARG A 141 1.27 -13.35 5.47
N ALA A 142 0.87 -12.84 4.30
CA ALA A 142 0.71 -13.66 3.09
C ALA A 142 2.01 -14.34 2.65
N PHE A 143 3.17 -13.80 3.01
CA PHE A 143 4.48 -14.37 2.72
C PHE A 143 5.17 -14.99 3.95
N GLY A 144 4.41 -15.34 4.98
CA GLY A 144 4.93 -16.01 6.17
C GLY A 144 5.60 -15.07 7.19
N GLY A 145 5.68 -13.77 6.89
CA GLY A 145 6.25 -12.79 7.80
C GLY A 145 5.39 -12.53 9.02
N LYS A 146 6.03 -12.05 10.08
CA LYS A 146 5.42 -11.60 11.31
C LYS A 146 5.36 -10.09 11.36
N VAL A 147 4.19 -9.56 11.63
CA VAL A 147 4.03 -8.13 11.84
C VAL A 147 4.33 -7.80 13.29
N VAL A 148 5.24 -6.85 13.49
CA VAL A 148 5.47 -6.21 14.78
C VAL A 148 4.69 -4.90 14.76
N ASP A 149 3.52 -4.92 15.39
CA ASP A 149 2.67 -3.74 15.54
C ASP A 149 3.30 -2.82 16.60
N VAL A 150 3.87 -1.70 16.15
CA VAL A 150 4.52 -0.71 17.01
C VAL A 150 3.49 0.32 17.45
N PRO A 151 3.10 0.36 18.73
CA PRO A 151 2.12 1.32 19.22
C PRO A 151 2.62 2.75 19.02
N THR A 152 1.80 3.57 18.36
CA THR A 152 2.07 4.99 18.15
C THR A 152 0.95 5.83 18.72
N SER A 153 1.19 7.13 18.89
CA SER A 153 0.22 8.04 19.51
C SER A 153 0.26 9.42 18.86
N ALA A 154 -0.59 10.31 19.32
CA ALA A 154 -0.57 11.71 18.92
C ALA A 154 0.79 12.39 19.20
N ALA A 155 1.52 11.96 20.23
CA ALA A 155 2.84 12.50 20.55
C ALA A 155 3.89 12.19 19.46
N THR A 156 3.76 11.05 18.77
CA THR A 156 4.59 10.67 17.61
C THR A 156 3.91 10.99 16.29
N ARG A 157 2.78 11.70 16.31
CA ARG A 157 1.92 11.92 15.14
C ARG A 157 1.53 10.63 14.43
N PHE A 158 1.40 9.54 15.19
CA PHE A 158 1.10 8.19 14.70
C PHE A 158 2.11 7.63 13.70
N HIS A 159 3.39 8.03 13.80
CA HIS A 159 4.48 7.50 12.99
C HIS A 159 5.51 6.76 13.83
N LEU A 160 6.26 5.88 13.17
CA LEU A 160 7.46 5.28 13.73
C LEU A 160 8.50 6.38 14.00
N THR A 161 9.17 6.26 15.15
CA THR A 161 10.36 7.04 15.46
C THR A 161 11.57 6.12 15.61
N PRO A 162 12.81 6.64 15.52
CA PRO A 162 14.00 5.82 15.75
C PRO A 162 13.99 5.11 17.12
N GLU A 163 13.46 5.76 18.16
CA GLU A 163 13.35 5.23 19.52
C GLU A 163 12.39 4.03 19.56
N LEU A 164 11.18 4.20 19.02
CA LEU A 164 10.21 3.12 18.91
C LEU A 164 10.76 1.97 18.05
N CYS A 165 11.39 2.27 16.92
CA CYS A 165 12.01 1.23 16.12
C CYS A 165 13.08 0.46 16.89
N LYS A 166 13.92 1.13 17.68
CA LYS A 166 14.94 0.47 18.50
C LYS A 166 14.35 -0.41 19.59
N GLU A 167 13.27 0.05 20.24
CA GLU A 167 12.56 -0.68 21.30
C GLU A 167 11.96 -1.99 20.80
N TYR A 168 11.36 -1.98 19.59
CA TYR A 168 10.69 -3.14 19.01
C TYR A 168 11.58 -3.96 18.05
N TRP A 169 12.83 -3.58 17.88
CA TRP A 169 13.76 -4.26 16.98
C TRP A 169 14.28 -5.57 17.56
N THR A 170 14.25 -6.63 16.75
CA THR A 170 14.86 -7.92 17.09
C THR A 170 15.84 -8.37 16.01
N ASP A 171 16.53 -9.47 16.22
CA ASP A 171 17.41 -10.08 15.21
C ASP A 171 16.66 -10.61 13.99
N ARG A 172 15.33 -10.77 14.10
CA ARG A 172 14.45 -11.17 13.00
C ARG A 172 13.89 -10.00 12.23
N THR A 173 14.09 -8.77 12.66
CA THR A 173 13.59 -7.58 11.95
C THR A 173 14.29 -7.43 10.62
N LYS A 174 13.53 -7.56 9.52
CA LYS A 174 14.02 -7.49 8.13
C LYS A 174 13.54 -6.27 7.38
N ALA A 175 12.45 -5.64 7.83
CA ALA A 175 11.94 -4.43 7.20
C ALA A 175 11.27 -3.49 8.19
N VAL A 176 11.25 -2.21 7.83
CA VAL A 176 10.34 -1.21 8.38
C VAL A 176 9.42 -0.75 7.25
N MET A 177 8.12 -0.70 7.53
CA MET A 177 7.12 -0.22 6.58
C MET A 177 6.52 1.08 7.08
N ILE A 178 6.62 2.13 6.29
CA ILE A 178 6.24 3.50 6.62
C ILE A 178 5.21 3.96 5.59
N THR A 179 4.10 4.54 6.03
CA THR A 179 3.11 5.17 5.14
C THR A 179 3.05 6.66 5.48
N SER A 180 3.33 7.51 4.49
CA SER A 180 3.28 8.96 4.66
C SER A 180 2.95 9.68 3.35
N PRO A 181 1.86 10.46 3.30
CA PRO A 181 0.85 10.67 4.33
C PRO A 181 0.13 9.39 4.71
N SER A 182 -0.20 9.23 6.00
CA SER A 182 -0.69 7.96 6.54
C SER A 182 -2.20 7.79 6.36
N ASN A 183 -2.63 6.61 5.96
CA ASN A 183 -3.98 6.11 6.14
C ASN A 183 -3.97 5.14 7.35
N PRO A 184 -4.79 5.34 8.40
CA PRO A 184 -5.99 6.19 8.44
C PRO A 184 -5.80 7.56 9.11
N THR A 185 -4.60 7.92 9.58
CA THR A 185 -4.44 9.06 10.49
C THR A 185 -4.37 10.42 9.80
N GLY A 186 -4.14 10.45 8.47
CA GLY A 186 -4.00 11.68 7.68
C GLY A 186 -2.74 12.50 8.03
N THR A 187 -1.84 11.95 8.84
CA THR A 187 -0.63 12.65 9.29
C THR A 187 0.54 12.39 8.36
N THR A 188 1.47 13.34 8.30
CA THR A 188 2.74 13.21 7.58
C THR A 188 3.89 13.06 8.57
N ILE A 189 4.85 12.19 8.25
CA ILE A 189 6.09 12.06 9.02
C ILE A 189 7.00 13.26 8.72
N ALA A 190 7.68 13.79 9.72
CA ALA A 190 8.70 14.81 9.51
C ALA A 190 9.92 14.21 8.79
N PHE A 191 10.52 14.98 7.89
CA PHE A 191 11.66 14.50 7.08
C PHE A 191 12.81 13.96 7.93
N ASP A 192 13.21 14.68 8.98
CA ASP A 192 14.31 14.23 9.85
C ASP A 192 13.97 12.92 10.56
N THR A 193 12.71 12.72 10.96
CA THR A 193 12.24 11.48 11.56
C THR A 193 12.27 10.33 10.54
N LEU A 194 11.73 10.56 9.33
CA LEU A 194 11.75 9.58 8.24
C LEU A 194 13.19 9.18 7.92
N LYS A 195 14.06 10.18 7.75
CA LYS A 195 15.48 9.96 7.47
C LYS A 195 16.14 9.13 8.56
N ALA A 196 15.92 9.47 9.83
CA ALA A 196 16.52 8.77 10.96
C ALA A 196 16.03 7.31 11.08
N VAL A 197 14.75 7.05 10.83
CA VAL A 197 14.22 5.67 10.76
C VAL A 197 14.83 4.90 9.59
N CYS A 198 14.94 5.53 8.42
CA CYS A 198 15.56 4.90 7.25
C CYS A 198 17.06 4.64 7.44
N ASP A 199 17.78 5.54 8.11
CA ASP A 199 19.19 5.37 8.42
C ASP A 199 19.41 4.23 9.41
N LEU A 200 18.60 4.15 10.48
CA LEU A 200 18.61 3.04 11.42
C LEU A 200 18.39 1.70 10.74
N ALA A 201 17.38 1.62 9.86
CA ALA A 201 17.09 0.40 9.11
C ALA A 201 18.26 0.03 8.17
N ARG A 202 18.89 1.01 7.53
CA ARG A 202 20.07 0.78 6.68
C ARG A 202 21.25 0.26 7.50
N GLU A 203 21.55 0.86 8.63
CA GLU A 203 22.64 0.46 9.52
C GLU A 203 22.48 -0.98 10.01
N ARG A 204 21.25 -1.44 10.16
CA ARG A 204 20.88 -2.79 10.58
C ARG A 204 20.64 -3.77 9.44
N GLY A 205 20.89 -3.36 8.19
CA GLY A 205 20.72 -4.20 7.00
C GLY A 205 19.27 -4.55 6.67
N ALA A 206 18.31 -3.74 7.15
CA ALA A 206 16.89 -3.97 6.92
C ALA A 206 16.34 -3.16 5.75
N TRP A 207 15.28 -3.68 5.11
CA TRP A 207 14.55 -3.01 4.06
C TRP A 207 13.72 -1.84 4.58
N ARG A 208 13.56 -0.82 3.76
CA ARG A 208 12.71 0.34 3.98
C ARG A 208 11.66 0.36 2.89
N ILE A 209 10.43 0.08 3.27
CA ILE A 209 9.27 0.13 2.39
C ILE A 209 8.51 1.41 2.74
N VAL A 210 8.47 2.35 1.82
CA VAL A 210 7.81 3.64 2.04
C VAL A 210 6.64 3.75 1.08
N ASP A 211 5.43 3.79 1.64
CA ASP A 211 4.20 3.98 0.90
C ASP A 211 3.87 5.48 0.87
N GLU A 212 3.94 6.04 -0.32
CA GLU A 212 3.71 7.46 -0.60
C GLU A 212 2.46 7.70 -1.44
N THR A 213 1.48 6.81 -1.38
CA THR A 213 0.24 6.87 -2.18
C THR A 213 -0.45 8.24 -2.14
N TYR A 214 -0.34 8.95 -1.02
CA TYR A 214 -0.97 10.26 -0.81
C TYR A 214 0.00 11.45 -0.86
N LEU A 215 1.25 11.25 -1.30
CA LEU A 215 2.30 12.30 -1.21
C LEU A 215 1.89 13.60 -1.91
N ASP A 216 1.34 13.53 -3.11
CA ASP A 216 0.95 14.72 -3.88
C ASP A 216 -0.41 15.32 -3.49
N LEU A 217 -1.16 14.66 -2.60
CA LEU A 217 -2.41 15.16 -2.02
C LEU A 217 -2.20 15.92 -0.71
N ALA A 218 -1.01 15.87 -0.14
CA ALA A 218 -0.68 16.60 1.08
C ALA A 218 -0.48 18.10 0.79
N ASP A 219 -0.84 18.96 1.76
CA ASP A 219 -0.60 20.39 1.68
C ASP A 219 0.91 20.66 1.51
N ARG A 220 1.27 21.58 0.60
CA ARG A 220 2.66 21.98 0.29
C ARG A 220 3.47 22.38 1.52
N LYS A 221 2.83 22.76 2.63
CA LYS A 221 3.51 23.09 3.90
C LYS A 221 3.96 21.86 4.68
N SER A 222 3.35 20.71 4.43
CA SER A 222 3.62 19.44 5.13
C SER A 222 4.50 18.46 4.34
N THR A 223 4.78 18.75 3.06
CA THR A 223 5.46 17.85 2.11
C THR A 223 6.86 18.26 1.71
N ARG A 224 7.57 19.03 2.51
CA ARG A 224 9.01 19.18 2.26
C ARG A 224 9.73 17.91 2.74
N LEU A 225 9.75 16.91 1.85
CA LEU A 225 10.75 15.85 1.84
C LEU A 225 12.04 16.36 1.23
#